data_c477c7297ab6e7bc281464973390d8a1
#
_entry.id   c477c7297ab6e7bc281464973390d8a1
#
_cell.length_a   1.000
_cell.length_b   1.000
_cell.length_c   1.000
_cell.angle_alpha   90.00
_cell.angle_beta   90.00
_cell.angle_gamma   90.00
#
_symmetry.space_group_name_H-M   'P 1'
#
loop_
_entity.id
_entity.type
_entity.pdbx_description
1 polymer ?
#
loop_
_entity_poly.entity_id
_entity_poly.type
_entity_poly.pdbx_seq_one_letter_code
_entity_poly.pdbx_strand_id
1 'polypeptide(L)'
;EVYLPEELPVGCKKDGTGLAEWWNMRAVPDTRKGIQQALKILREETSQSLMLAAYGLSLTDHYWMQPVSKELYWRDINFFENDFSDELGNLLTDTGRIDVDDHISRFSPASSVNGEMKKKWIIRDHTRYLLKINTNNYGQQAVNEKIATRLHERLEWRNYVPYEITGTKIDGEEFPCSLNALFTSLDTELVSAYQLIRNYKVPNNLSEYEAIIRLATEYGLDELEVRTQLEYTILTDFILSNTDRHYNNFGFLYNSEKHTLIKMAP
;
A
#
# COMPACT_ATOMS: atom_id res chain seq x y z
N GLU A 1 22.20 -14.28 2.92
CA GLU A 1 22.44 -14.60 4.33
C GLU A 1 21.61 -13.66 5.19
N VAL A 2 20.88 -14.18 6.19
CA VAL A 2 20.04 -13.39 7.10
C VAL A 2 20.83 -13.14 8.37
N TYR A 3 21.11 -11.87 8.68
CA TYR A 3 21.88 -11.49 9.86
C TYR A 3 20.99 -11.21 11.09
N LEU A 4 19.80 -10.62 10.85
CA LEU A 4 18.82 -10.24 11.88
C LEU A 4 17.45 -10.84 11.52
N PRO A 5 17.20 -12.12 11.88
CA PRO A 5 15.95 -12.80 11.53
C PRO A 5 14.69 -12.16 12.10
N GLU A 6 14.82 -11.44 13.22
CA GLU A 6 13.75 -10.71 13.89
C GLU A 6 13.31 -9.47 13.11
N GLU A 7 14.19 -8.91 12.27
CA GLU A 7 13.93 -7.73 11.45
C GLU A 7 13.34 -8.07 10.08
N LEU A 8 13.09 -9.34 9.79
CA LEU A 8 12.44 -9.72 8.55
C LEU A 8 10.97 -9.27 8.52
N PRO A 9 10.44 -8.93 7.33
CA PRO A 9 9.03 -8.58 7.19
C PRO A 9 8.10 -9.64 7.76
N VAL A 10 7.01 -9.21 8.36
CA VAL A 10 5.98 -10.12 8.91
C VAL A 10 5.56 -11.15 7.86
N GLY A 11 5.46 -12.40 8.27
CA GLY A 11 5.17 -13.54 7.41
C GLY A 11 6.38 -14.12 6.67
N CYS A 12 7.59 -13.55 6.78
CA CYS A 12 8.82 -14.21 6.36
C CYS A 12 9.29 -15.18 7.42
N LYS A 13 9.94 -16.29 7.01
CA LYS A 13 10.56 -17.21 7.95
C LYS A 13 11.95 -16.70 8.34
N LYS A 14 12.44 -17.12 9.50
CA LYS A 14 13.75 -16.73 10.04
C LYS A 14 14.95 -17.05 9.13
N ASP A 15 14.79 -18.01 8.22
CA ASP A 15 15.78 -18.38 7.21
C ASP A 15 15.72 -17.51 5.94
N GLY A 16 14.81 -16.52 5.89
CA GLY A 16 14.59 -15.64 4.76
C GLY A 16 13.59 -16.19 3.73
N THR A 17 13.02 -17.39 3.96
CA THR A 17 11.95 -17.91 3.08
C THR A 17 10.78 -16.93 3.04
N GLY A 18 10.34 -16.59 1.84
CA GLY A 18 9.25 -15.63 1.59
C GLY A 18 9.69 -14.18 1.38
N LEU A 19 10.98 -13.84 1.63
CA LEU A 19 11.46 -12.46 1.47
C LEU A 19 11.43 -12.01 0.00
N ALA A 20 11.85 -12.87 -0.93
CA ALA A 20 11.83 -12.52 -2.36
C ALA A 20 10.41 -12.29 -2.88
N GLU A 21 9.45 -13.12 -2.47
CA GLU A 21 8.04 -12.94 -2.81
C GLU A 21 7.50 -11.64 -2.22
N TRP A 22 7.74 -11.40 -0.94
CA TRP A 22 7.34 -10.16 -0.26
C TRP A 22 7.92 -8.93 -0.97
N TRP A 23 9.20 -8.97 -1.35
CA TRP A 23 9.85 -7.90 -2.10
C TRP A 23 9.17 -7.63 -3.43
N ASN A 24 8.90 -8.69 -4.21
CA ASN A 24 8.27 -8.57 -5.51
C ASN A 24 6.83 -8.02 -5.44
N MET A 25 6.11 -8.35 -4.38
CA MET A 25 4.74 -7.83 -4.15
C MET A 25 4.67 -6.32 -3.92
N ARG A 26 5.78 -5.66 -3.62
CA ARG A 26 5.84 -4.20 -3.40
C ARG A 26 5.93 -3.40 -4.70
N ALA A 27 6.45 -4.00 -5.75
CA ALA A 27 6.57 -3.36 -7.05
C ALA A 27 5.19 -3.13 -7.71
N VAL A 28 5.17 -2.19 -8.65
CA VAL A 28 4.01 -2.00 -9.52
C VAL A 28 3.75 -3.28 -10.31
N PRO A 29 2.53 -3.84 -10.33
CA PRO A 29 2.25 -5.07 -11.08
C PRO A 29 2.49 -4.88 -12.57
N ASP A 30 3.10 -5.87 -13.22
CA ASP A 30 3.37 -5.87 -14.67
C ASP A 30 2.08 -5.89 -15.51
N THR A 31 0.96 -6.29 -14.90
CA THR A 31 -0.40 -6.30 -15.48
C THR A 31 -1.07 -4.93 -15.44
N ARG A 32 -0.55 -3.98 -14.65
CA ARG A 32 -1.13 -2.62 -14.58
C ARG A 32 -1.07 -1.94 -15.94
N LYS A 33 -2.22 -1.44 -16.39
CA LYS A 33 -2.32 -0.74 -17.67
C LYS A 33 -1.34 0.45 -17.75
N GLY A 34 -0.52 0.48 -18.79
CA GLY A 34 0.44 1.57 -19.07
C GLY A 34 1.85 1.31 -18.52
N ILE A 35 2.05 0.33 -17.62
CA ILE A 35 3.36 0.09 -17.01
C ILE A 35 4.45 -0.22 -18.05
N GLN A 36 4.16 -1.04 -19.05
CA GLN A 36 5.16 -1.42 -20.08
C GLN A 36 5.62 -0.21 -20.92
N GLN A 37 4.71 0.72 -21.20
CA GLN A 37 5.05 1.96 -21.88
C GLN A 37 5.92 2.87 -21.00
N ALA A 38 5.56 3.00 -19.73
CA ALA A 38 6.32 3.78 -18.77
C ALA A 38 7.75 3.22 -18.58
N LEU A 39 7.89 1.91 -18.43
CA LEU A 39 9.20 1.24 -18.33
C LEU A 39 10.06 1.51 -19.58
N LYS A 40 9.47 1.46 -20.78
CA LYS A 40 10.18 1.78 -22.02
C LYS A 40 10.66 3.23 -22.05
N ILE A 41 9.84 4.19 -21.65
CA ILE A 41 10.21 5.62 -21.56
C ILE A 41 11.35 5.80 -20.56
N LEU A 42 11.27 5.15 -19.40
CA LEU A 42 12.26 5.23 -18.34
C LEU A 42 13.53 4.41 -18.64
N ARG A 43 13.54 3.60 -19.71
CA ARG A 43 14.62 2.64 -20.04
C ARG A 43 14.88 1.66 -18.89
N GLU A 44 13.79 1.22 -18.23
CA GLU A 44 13.82 0.18 -17.23
C GLU A 44 13.32 -1.15 -17.82
N GLU A 45 13.90 -2.26 -17.38
CA GLU A 45 13.55 -3.59 -17.88
C GLU A 45 12.32 -4.16 -17.17
N THR A 46 12.18 -3.86 -15.86
CA THR A 46 11.13 -4.43 -15.00
C THR A 46 10.63 -3.41 -13.98
N SER A 47 9.46 -3.68 -13.43
CA SER A 47 8.92 -2.91 -12.29
C SER A 47 9.83 -3.01 -11.06
N GLN A 48 10.53 -4.13 -10.89
CA GLN A 48 11.49 -4.33 -9.80
C GLN A 48 12.73 -3.45 -9.98
N SER A 49 13.27 -3.30 -11.22
CA SER A 49 14.38 -2.41 -11.46
C SER A 49 14.00 -0.95 -11.21
N LEU A 50 12.76 -0.56 -11.59
CA LEU A 50 12.23 0.76 -11.29
C LEU A 50 12.12 0.99 -9.77
N MET A 51 11.63 0.02 -9.01
CA MET A 51 11.55 0.10 -7.54
C MET A 51 12.95 0.23 -6.91
N LEU A 52 13.95 -0.51 -7.43
CA LEU A 52 15.34 -0.43 -6.95
C LEU A 52 15.98 0.93 -7.23
N ALA A 53 15.57 1.65 -8.28
CA ALA A 53 16.04 3.01 -8.56
C ALA A 53 15.67 4.00 -7.41
N ALA A 54 14.62 3.68 -6.64
CA ALA A 54 14.23 4.37 -5.40
C ALA A 54 14.65 3.58 -4.14
N TYR A 55 15.68 2.75 -4.23
CA TYR A 55 16.17 1.89 -3.12
C TYR A 55 15.11 0.98 -2.50
N GLY A 56 14.04 0.71 -3.21
CA GLY A 56 12.89 -0.03 -2.69
C GLY A 56 12.11 0.68 -1.60
N LEU A 57 12.29 1.98 -1.41
CA LEU A 57 11.55 2.77 -0.43
C LEU A 57 10.04 2.78 -0.73
N SER A 58 9.25 2.77 0.33
CA SER A 58 7.78 2.77 0.27
C SER A 58 7.20 3.72 1.31
N LEU A 59 5.92 4.06 1.15
CA LEU A 59 5.12 4.72 2.18
C LEU A 59 4.22 3.74 2.96
N THR A 60 4.40 2.42 2.74
CA THR A 60 3.63 1.39 3.44
C THR A 60 4.46 0.60 4.45
N ASP A 61 5.78 0.65 4.33
CA ASP A 61 6.73 -0.06 5.19
C ASP A 61 8.08 0.69 5.26
N HIS A 62 9.01 0.23 6.13
CA HIS A 62 10.30 0.87 6.39
C HIS A 62 11.49 0.14 5.74
N TYR A 63 11.25 -0.89 4.94
CA TYR A 63 12.31 -1.69 4.32
C TYR A 63 12.87 -1.02 3.07
N TRP A 64 14.18 -1.07 2.94
CA TRP A 64 14.90 -0.52 1.81
C TRP A 64 16.19 -1.27 1.52
N MET A 65 16.79 -1.01 0.37
CA MET A 65 18.06 -1.61 -0.05
C MET A 65 19.15 -0.56 -0.14
N GLN A 66 20.19 -0.71 0.67
CA GLN A 66 21.37 0.12 0.56
C GLN A 66 22.37 -0.48 -0.45
N PRO A 67 22.73 0.25 -1.52
CA PRO A 67 23.83 -0.16 -2.38
C PRO A 67 25.15 -0.21 -1.60
N VAL A 68 25.93 -1.27 -1.75
CA VAL A 68 27.20 -1.47 -1.03
C VAL A 68 28.19 -0.31 -1.29
N SER A 69 28.09 0.34 -2.47
CA SER A 69 28.97 1.44 -2.87
C SER A 69 28.54 2.81 -2.35
N LYS A 70 27.41 2.91 -1.64
CA LYS A 70 26.87 4.19 -1.16
C LYS A 70 26.61 4.12 0.33
N GLU A 71 27.02 5.18 1.04
CA GLU A 71 26.64 5.40 2.43
C GLU A 71 25.38 6.25 2.44
N LEU A 72 24.25 5.65 2.86
CA LEU A 72 22.94 6.28 2.90
C LEU A 72 22.33 6.08 4.29
N TYR A 73 21.57 7.06 4.73
CA TYR A 73 20.86 7.01 6.00
C TYR A 73 19.36 7.14 5.77
N TRP A 74 18.58 6.33 6.45
CA TRP A 74 17.11 6.33 6.37
C TRP A 74 16.50 7.73 6.50
N ARG A 75 16.93 8.50 7.48
CA ARG A 75 16.43 9.86 7.74
C ARG A 75 16.56 10.80 6.53
N ASP A 76 17.55 10.56 5.67
CA ASP A 76 17.85 11.44 4.55
C ASP A 76 17.12 11.04 3.26
N ILE A 77 16.55 9.83 3.21
CA ILE A 77 15.97 9.27 2.00
C ILE A 77 14.54 8.77 2.14
N ASN A 78 14.00 8.57 3.36
CA ASN A 78 12.64 8.07 3.52
C ASN A 78 11.61 9.04 2.95
N PHE A 79 10.48 8.52 2.44
CA PHE A 79 9.41 9.33 1.87
C PHE A 79 8.40 9.86 2.90
N PHE A 80 8.52 9.47 4.16
CA PHE A 80 7.66 9.97 5.23
C PHE A 80 7.98 11.41 5.60
N GLU A 81 9.26 11.79 5.60
CA GLU A 81 9.75 13.11 5.98
C GLU A 81 10.28 13.92 4.79
N ASN A 82 10.87 13.24 3.81
CA ASN A 82 11.46 13.89 2.65
C ASN A 82 10.44 14.02 1.52
N ASP A 83 10.43 15.17 0.87
CA ASP A 83 9.57 15.43 -0.28
C ASP A 83 10.02 14.65 -1.51
N PHE A 84 9.08 14.33 -2.37
CA PHE A 84 9.31 13.63 -3.63
C PHE A 84 8.52 14.29 -4.77
N SER A 85 9.02 14.15 -6.00
CA SER A 85 8.32 14.58 -7.21
C SER A 85 7.19 13.59 -7.54
N ASP A 86 6.08 14.11 -8.05
CA ASP A 86 4.97 13.31 -8.56
C ASP A 86 5.10 12.98 -10.07
N GLU A 87 6.20 13.36 -10.73
CA GLU A 87 6.45 13.11 -12.16
C GLU A 87 6.36 11.63 -12.53
N LEU A 88 7.04 10.76 -11.76
CA LEU A 88 6.93 9.32 -11.97
C LEU A 88 5.49 8.83 -11.78
N GLY A 89 4.80 9.33 -10.77
CA GLY A 89 3.40 9.04 -10.54
C GLY A 89 2.50 9.49 -11.70
N ASN A 90 2.78 10.67 -12.26
CA ASN A 90 2.10 11.20 -13.44
C ASN A 90 2.30 10.28 -14.66
N LEU A 91 3.54 9.86 -14.92
CA LEU A 91 3.87 8.92 -15.99
C LEU A 91 3.13 7.58 -15.82
N LEU A 92 3.17 6.98 -14.62
CA LEU A 92 2.56 5.68 -14.33
C LEU A 92 1.02 5.70 -14.35
N THR A 93 0.42 6.89 -14.33
CA THR A 93 -1.04 7.07 -14.32
C THR A 93 -1.58 7.75 -15.57
N ASP A 94 -0.72 8.14 -16.51
CA ASP A 94 -1.04 8.94 -17.72
C ASP A 94 -1.69 10.28 -17.34
N THR A 95 -1.31 10.87 -16.19
CA THR A 95 -1.80 12.17 -15.75
C THR A 95 -0.76 13.26 -15.96
N GLY A 96 -1.19 14.40 -16.48
CA GLY A 96 -0.29 15.53 -16.75
C GLY A 96 0.38 15.45 -18.13
N ARG A 97 0.97 16.57 -18.56
CA ARG A 97 1.84 16.60 -19.74
C ARG A 97 3.23 16.12 -19.31
N ILE A 98 3.66 15.01 -19.88
CA ILE A 98 5.02 14.53 -19.74
C ILE A 98 5.77 14.99 -20.97
N ASP A 99 6.62 15.98 -20.81
CA ASP A 99 7.59 16.30 -21.85
C ASP A 99 8.65 15.16 -21.83
N VAL A 100 8.72 14.39 -22.91
CA VAL A 100 9.59 13.19 -23.00
C VAL A 100 11.08 13.55 -22.92
N ASP A 101 11.40 14.85 -23.08
CA ASP A 101 12.76 15.38 -22.93
C ASP A 101 13.09 15.73 -21.45
N ASP A 102 12.13 15.73 -20.53
CA ASP A 102 12.39 15.98 -19.13
C ASP A 102 12.96 14.74 -18.43
N HIS A 103 13.95 14.97 -17.61
CA HIS A 103 14.62 13.93 -16.83
C HIS A 103 13.73 13.50 -15.66
N ILE A 104 12.78 12.59 -15.90
CA ILE A 104 11.85 12.09 -14.88
C ILE A 104 12.62 11.42 -13.75
N SER A 105 12.47 11.95 -12.54
CA SER A 105 13.08 11.36 -11.35
C SER A 105 12.44 10.01 -11.04
N ARG A 106 13.28 8.96 -10.98
CA ARG A 106 12.85 7.62 -10.56
C ARG A 106 12.78 7.47 -9.04
N PHE A 107 13.33 8.42 -8.30
CA PHE A 107 13.31 8.45 -6.85
C PHE A 107 11.94 8.97 -6.38
N SER A 108 10.98 8.05 -6.30
CA SER A 108 9.58 8.36 -5.98
C SER A 108 8.90 7.14 -5.37
N PRO A 109 7.99 7.31 -4.38
CA PRO A 109 7.21 6.22 -3.82
C PRO A 109 6.21 5.62 -4.84
N ALA A 110 6.02 6.25 -6.00
CA ALA A 110 5.20 5.71 -7.07
C ALA A 110 5.74 4.38 -7.62
N SER A 111 7.04 4.11 -7.49
CA SER A 111 7.69 2.86 -7.92
C SER A 111 7.31 1.63 -7.06
N SER A 112 6.81 1.85 -5.85
CA SER A 112 6.46 0.82 -4.87
C SER A 112 4.96 0.83 -4.50
N VAL A 113 4.09 1.20 -5.42
CA VAL A 113 2.63 1.23 -5.23
C VAL A 113 2.00 0.01 -5.87
N ASN A 114 1.70 -1.01 -5.07
CA ASN A 114 1.05 -2.25 -5.53
C ASN A 114 -0.43 -2.05 -5.95
N GLY A 115 -0.98 -3.03 -6.69
CA GLY A 115 -2.39 -3.14 -7.12
C GLY A 115 -2.65 -2.61 -8.54
N GLU A 116 -3.74 -3.09 -9.15
CA GLU A 116 -4.07 -2.90 -10.58
C GLU A 116 -4.57 -1.49 -10.93
N MET A 117 -5.24 -0.81 -9.99
CA MET A 117 -5.74 0.54 -10.24
C MET A 117 -4.61 1.53 -10.45
N LYS A 118 -4.79 2.46 -11.39
CA LYS A 118 -3.93 3.63 -11.52
C LYS A 118 -3.99 4.45 -10.25
N LYS A 119 -2.86 4.62 -9.58
CA LYS A 119 -2.74 5.40 -8.36
C LYS A 119 -1.33 5.93 -8.19
N LYS A 120 -1.23 7.05 -7.49
CA LYS A 120 0.05 7.71 -7.18
C LYS A 120 -0.02 8.40 -5.83
N TRP A 121 1.15 8.57 -5.24
CA TRP A 121 1.33 9.43 -4.07
C TRP A 121 1.51 10.88 -4.51
N ILE A 122 0.89 11.79 -3.77
CA ILE A 122 1.05 13.24 -3.93
C ILE A 122 1.25 13.89 -2.57
N ILE A 123 1.87 15.08 -2.55
CA ILE A 123 2.00 15.90 -1.35
C ILE A 123 1.11 17.13 -1.51
N ARG A 124 0.27 17.39 -0.49
CA ARG A 124 -0.51 18.63 -0.35
C ARG A 124 -0.36 19.13 1.07
N ASP A 125 0.03 20.38 1.25
CA ASP A 125 0.19 20.99 2.56
C ASP A 125 0.98 20.11 3.53
N HIS A 126 2.15 19.61 3.09
CA HIS A 126 3.05 18.69 3.81
C HIS A 126 2.44 17.33 4.16
N THR A 127 1.23 17.05 3.76
CA THR A 127 0.57 15.74 3.97
C THR A 127 0.67 14.89 2.72
N ARG A 128 1.00 13.60 2.91
CA ARG A 128 1.05 12.59 1.85
C ARG A 128 -0.35 12.02 1.63
N TYR A 129 -0.76 11.98 0.37
CA TYR A 129 -2.07 11.45 -0.04
C TYR A 129 -1.89 10.40 -1.12
N LEU A 130 -2.68 9.33 -1.04
CA LEU A 130 -2.83 8.39 -2.13
C LEU A 130 -4.01 8.84 -3.01
N LEU A 131 -3.71 9.17 -4.26
CA LEU A 131 -4.67 9.49 -5.29
C LEU A 131 -4.93 8.24 -6.13
N LYS A 132 -6.16 7.74 -6.14
CA LYS A 132 -6.60 6.62 -6.97
C LYS A 132 -7.47 7.13 -8.11
N ILE A 133 -7.15 6.76 -9.34
CA ILE A 133 -7.78 7.29 -10.55
C ILE A 133 -8.75 6.25 -11.09
N ASN A 134 -9.99 6.64 -11.24
CA ASN A 134 -11.07 5.78 -11.67
C ASN A 134 -11.38 6.01 -13.16
N THR A 135 -10.71 5.27 -14.04
CA THR A 135 -10.93 5.33 -15.50
C THR A 135 -12.01 4.38 -15.99
N ASN A 136 -12.49 3.48 -15.13
CA ASN A 136 -13.51 2.49 -15.47
C ASN A 136 -14.87 2.87 -14.85
N ASN A 137 -15.95 2.33 -15.42
CA ASN A 137 -17.31 2.45 -14.87
C ASN A 137 -17.72 3.88 -14.47
N TYR A 138 -17.35 4.88 -15.28
CA TYR A 138 -17.69 6.28 -15.06
C TYR A 138 -17.30 6.81 -13.67
N GLY A 139 -16.23 6.27 -13.09
CA GLY A 139 -15.75 6.69 -11.78
C GLY A 139 -16.52 6.15 -10.58
N GLN A 140 -17.33 5.12 -10.77
CA GLN A 140 -18.16 4.53 -9.73
C GLN A 140 -17.36 4.14 -8.47
N GLN A 141 -16.10 3.70 -8.64
CA GLN A 141 -15.26 3.31 -7.50
C GLN A 141 -14.98 4.48 -6.54
N ALA A 142 -14.69 5.69 -7.07
CA ALA A 142 -14.49 6.87 -6.21
C ALA A 142 -15.77 7.23 -5.44
N VAL A 143 -16.92 7.09 -6.09
CA VAL A 143 -18.24 7.32 -5.47
C VAL A 143 -18.47 6.27 -4.37
N ASN A 144 -18.18 5.00 -4.62
CA ASN A 144 -18.34 3.92 -3.63
C ASN A 144 -17.45 4.15 -2.39
N GLU A 145 -16.19 4.55 -2.57
CA GLU A 145 -15.29 4.89 -1.47
C GLU A 145 -15.81 6.09 -0.65
N LYS A 146 -16.44 7.08 -1.32
CA LYS A 146 -17.09 8.20 -0.62
C LYS A 146 -18.36 7.78 0.12
N ILE A 147 -19.16 6.89 -0.47
CA ILE A 147 -20.35 6.31 0.19
C ILE A 147 -19.92 5.54 1.43
N ALA A 148 -18.86 4.71 1.33
CA ALA A 148 -18.31 3.98 2.47
C ALA A 148 -17.87 4.94 3.59
N THR A 149 -17.16 6.03 3.24
CA THR A 149 -16.79 7.09 4.19
C THR A 149 -18.02 7.63 4.93
N ARG A 150 -19.08 7.97 4.18
CA ARG A 150 -20.32 8.51 4.79
C ARG A 150 -21.07 7.49 5.64
N LEU A 151 -20.99 6.20 5.28
CA LEU A 151 -21.56 5.13 6.10
C LEU A 151 -20.83 5.04 7.45
N HIS A 152 -19.50 5.03 7.44
CA HIS A 152 -18.69 4.97 8.66
C HIS A 152 -18.92 6.20 9.54
N GLU A 153 -18.97 7.40 8.97
CA GLU A 153 -19.32 8.65 9.69
C GLU A 153 -20.68 8.52 10.38
N ARG A 154 -21.68 7.98 9.67
CA ARG A 154 -23.04 7.86 10.18
C ARG A 154 -23.21 6.79 11.24
N LEU A 155 -22.38 5.74 11.19
CA LEU A 155 -22.28 4.69 12.20
C LEU A 155 -21.36 5.07 13.38
N GLU A 156 -20.80 6.28 13.35
CA GLU A 156 -19.83 6.77 14.35
C GLU A 156 -18.61 5.85 14.51
N TRP A 157 -18.29 5.07 13.46
CA TRP A 157 -17.14 4.19 13.46
C TRP A 157 -15.86 5.01 13.26
N ARG A 158 -14.85 4.81 14.12
CA ARG A 158 -13.65 5.67 14.12
C ARG A 158 -12.46 5.10 13.37
N ASN A 159 -12.42 3.77 13.20
CA ASN A 159 -11.27 3.13 12.54
C ASN A 159 -11.56 2.89 11.05
N TYR A 160 -11.49 3.92 10.23
CA TYR A 160 -11.64 3.86 8.79
C TYR A 160 -10.82 4.97 8.11
N VAL A 161 -10.50 4.79 6.83
CA VAL A 161 -9.86 5.82 6.00
C VAL A 161 -10.93 6.72 5.38
N PRO A 162 -10.95 8.03 5.69
CA PRO A 162 -11.85 8.95 5.02
C PRO A 162 -11.37 9.21 3.58
N TYR A 163 -12.28 9.06 2.62
CA TYR A 163 -12.02 9.37 1.21
C TYR A 163 -12.69 10.67 0.80
N GLU A 164 -11.97 11.44 -0.01
CA GLU A 164 -12.48 12.62 -0.71
C GLU A 164 -12.56 12.34 -2.20
N ILE A 165 -13.55 12.93 -2.87
CA ILE A 165 -13.63 12.90 -4.33
C ILE A 165 -12.93 14.14 -4.87
N THR A 166 -12.04 13.94 -5.84
CA THR A 166 -11.37 14.98 -6.62
C THR A 166 -11.37 14.57 -8.09
N GLY A 167 -10.81 15.40 -8.96
CA GLY A 167 -10.68 15.13 -10.40
C GLY A 167 -9.23 15.16 -10.85
N THR A 168 -8.94 14.45 -11.93
CA THR A 168 -7.70 14.59 -12.70
C THR A 168 -7.99 14.55 -14.19
N LYS A 169 -7.09 15.10 -15.01
CA LYS A 169 -7.22 15.06 -16.47
C LYS A 169 -6.26 14.05 -17.08
N ILE A 170 -6.80 13.23 -17.99
CA ILE A 170 -6.04 12.31 -18.84
C ILE A 170 -6.46 12.61 -20.27
N ASP A 171 -5.50 12.93 -21.13
CA ASP A 171 -5.76 13.28 -22.55
C ASP A 171 -6.85 14.34 -22.77
N GLY A 172 -6.99 15.27 -21.80
CA GLY A 172 -7.96 16.34 -21.84
C GLY A 172 -9.33 16.00 -21.26
N GLU A 173 -9.62 14.74 -21.00
CA GLU A 173 -10.84 14.28 -20.32
C GLU A 173 -10.67 14.28 -18.80
N GLU A 174 -11.73 14.65 -18.07
CA GLU A 174 -11.75 14.69 -16.63
C GLU A 174 -12.23 13.36 -16.06
N PHE A 175 -11.43 12.78 -15.14
CA PHE A 175 -11.75 11.53 -14.46
C PHE A 175 -11.89 11.76 -12.95
N PRO A 176 -12.92 11.20 -12.33
CA PRO A 176 -13.05 11.23 -10.87
C PRO A 176 -11.98 10.39 -10.22
N CYS A 177 -11.46 10.91 -9.12
CA CYS A 177 -10.43 10.27 -8.30
C CYS A 177 -10.90 10.21 -6.86
N SER A 178 -10.50 9.17 -6.16
CA SER A 178 -10.56 9.15 -4.70
C SER A 178 -9.20 9.50 -4.11
N LEU A 179 -9.24 10.27 -3.04
CA LEU A 179 -8.07 10.78 -2.32
C LEU A 179 -8.18 10.42 -0.86
N ASN A 180 -7.13 9.82 -0.31
CA ASN A 180 -7.03 9.57 1.13
C ASN A 180 -5.64 9.92 1.66
N ALA A 181 -5.60 10.42 2.91
CA ALA A 181 -4.34 10.68 3.58
C ALA A 181 -3.59 9.38 3.90
N LEU A 182 -2.27 9.47 3.94
CA LEU A 182 -1.41 8.41 4.43
C LEU A 182 -1.77 8.10 5.89
N PHE A 183 -1.88 6.81 6.23
CA PHE A 183 -2.21 6.33 7.58
C PHE A 183 -1.08 5.53 8.24
N THR A 184 0.01 5.28 7.52
CA THR A 184 1.27 4.79 8.06
C THR A 184 2.17 5.98 8.47
N SER A 185 3.21 5.73 9.23
CA SER A 185 4.13 6.76 9.75
C SER A 185 5.54 6.21 9.91
N LEU A 186 6.46 6.99 10.46
CA LEU A 186 7.81 6.53 10.84
C LEU A 186 7.81 5.41 11.88
N ASP A 187 6.71 5.26 12.64
CA ASP A 187 6.59 4.25 13.70
C ASP A 187 5.68 3.09 13.31
N THR A 188 5.00 3.19 12.15
CA THR A 188 3.97 2.22 11.79
C THR A 188 4.04 1.81 10.32
N GLU A 189 3.98 0.51 10.09
CA GLU A 189 3.92 -0.14 8.78
C GLU A 189 2.54 -0.76 8.54
N LEU A 190 2.17 -0.94 7.29
CA LEU A 190 1.01 -1.72 6.89
C LEU A 190 1.42 -3.18 6.64
N VAL A 191 0.86 -4.08 7.42
CA VAL A 191 0.96 -5.53 7.22
C VAL A 191 -0.39 -6.05 6.75
N SER A 192 -0.49 -6.56 5.52
CA SER A 192 -1.73 -7.14 5.02
C SER A 192 -2.06 -8.45 5.74
N ALA A 193 -3.34 -8.82 5.79
CA ALA A 193 -3.75 -10.11 6.31
C ALA A 193 -3.11 -11.28 5.52
N TYR A 194 -2.84 -11.07 4.23
CA TYR A 194 -2.10 -12.04 3.42
C TYR A 194 -0.67 -12.24 3.95
N GLN A 195 0.05 -11.15 4.23
CA GLN A 195 1.40 -11.25 4.81
C GLN A 195 1.39 -11.97 6.14
N LEU A 196 0.39 -11.73 6.98
CA LEU A 196 0.25 -12.37 8.29
C LEU A 196 0.05 -13.89 8.17
N ILE A 197 -0.78 -14.36 7.23
CA ILE A 197 -1.20 -15.78 7.16
C ILE A 197 -0.40 -16.63 6.17
N ARG A 198 0.26 -16.05 5.17
CA ARG A 198 0.83 -16.74 4.00
C ARG A 198 1.76 -17.93 4.31
N ASN A 199 2.52 -17.85 5.38
CA ASN A 199 3.45 -18.90 5.81
C ASN A 199 2.96 -19.66 7.06
N TYR A 200 1.73 -19.40 7.51
CA TYR A 200 1.09 -20.10 8.61
C TYR A 200 0.32 -21.30 8.09
N LYS A 201 0.65 -22.47 8.58
CA LYS A 201 -0.12 -23.67 8.25
C LYS A 201 -1.38 -23.69 9.11
N VAL A 202 -2.49 -23.27 8.53
CA VAL A 202 -3.79 -23.30 9.22
C VAL A 202 -4.15 -24.74 9.58
N PRO A 203 -4.38 -25.07 10.86
CA PRO A 203 -4.83 -26.39 11.28
C PRO A 203 -6.20 -26.74 10.68
N ASN A 204 -6.45 -28.01 10.37
CA ASN A 204 -7.69 -28.45 9.73
C ASN A 204 -8.99 -28.14 10.51
N ASN A 205 -8.87 -27.93 11.82
CA ASN A 205 -9.99 -27.59 12.70
C ASN A 205 -10.15 -26.08 12.91
N LEU A 206 -9.39 -25.25 12.22
CA LEU A 206 -9.42 -23.80 12.32
C LEU A 206 -9.79 -23.19 10.97
N SER A 207 -10.68 -22.21 10.96
CA SER A 207 -10.94 -21.42 9.75
C SER A 207 -9.81 -20.38 9.56
N GLU A 208 -9.64 -19.90 8.31
CA GLU A 208 -8.68 -18.82 8.04
C GLU A 208 -9.03 -17.53 8.80
N TYR A 209 -10.33 -17.27 9.00
CA TYR A 209 -10.82 -16.17 9.84
C TYR A 209 -10.29 -16.27 11.27
N GLU A 210 -10.45 -17.43 11.91
CA GLU A 210 -9.94 -17.67 13.26
C GLU A 210 -8.41 -17.71 13.31
N ALA A 211 -7.75 -18.18 12.25
CA ALA A 211 -6.30 -18.16 12.15
C ALA A 211 -5.74 -16.72 12.12
N ILE A 212 -6.39 -15.80 11.39
CA ILE A 212 -6.01 -14.38 11.35
C ILE A 212 -6.17 -13.74 12.75
N ILE A 213 -7.29 -14.00 13.43
CA ILE A 213 -7.52 -13.50 14.79
C ILE A 213 -6.44 -14.00 15.73
N ARG A 214 -6.17 -15.30 15.71
CA ARG A 214 -5.14 -15.91 16.53
C ARG A 214 -3.76 -15.32 16.29
N LEU A 215 -3.35 -15.20 15.02
CA LEU A 215 -2.06 -14.61 14.66
C LEU A 215 -1.98 -13.15 15.10
N ALA A 216 -3.03 -12.36 14.88
CA ALA A 216 -3.06 -10.98 15.32
C ALA A 216 -2.93 -10.86 16.85
N THR A 217 -3.52 -11.80 17.60
CA THR A 217 -3.39 -11.87 19.06
C THR A 217 -1.97 -12.30 19.48
N GLU A 218 -1.34 -13.25 18.78
CA GLU A 218 0.06 -13.65 19.01
C GLU A 218 1.02 -12.47 18.77
N TYR A 219 0.68 -11.53 17.89
CA TYR A 219 1.41 -10.27 17.68
C TYR A 219 0.98 -9.12 18.60
N GLY A 220 0.17 -9.39 19.64
CA GLY A 220 -0.10 -8.47 20.74
C GLY A 220 -1.43 -7.74 20.71
N LEU A 221 -2.33 -8.01 19.77
CA LEU A 221 -3.66 -7.41 19.77
C LEU A 221 -4.64 -8.13 20.71
N ASP A 222 -5.63 -7.39 21.19
CA ASP A 222 -6.75 -7.96 21.91
C ASP A 222 -7.67 -8.75 20.97
N GLU A 223 -8.00 -9.99 21.33
CA GLU A 223 -8.81 -10.87 20.49
C GLU A 223 -10.20 -10.30 20.21
N LEU A 224 -10.84 -9.73 21.22
CA LEU A 224 -12.19 -9.18 21.09
C LEU A 224 -12.19 -7.95 20.17
N GLU A 225 -11.15 -7.11 20.26
CA GLU A 225 -10.99 -5.96 19.39
C GLU A 225 -10.83 -6.40 17.93
N VAL A 226 -9.93 -7.36 17.65
CA VAL A 226 -9.71 -7.88 16.29
C VAL A 226 -11.00 -8.49 15.73
N ARG A 227 -11.69 -9.30 16.51
CA ARG A 227 -12.96 -9.93 16.13
C ARG A 227 -14.02 -8.88 15.80
N THR A 228 -14.20 -7.89 16.66
CA THR A 228 -15.15 -6.80 16.46
C THR A 228 -14.87 -6.03 15.17
N GLN A 229 -13.61 -5.72 14.90
CA GLN A 229 -13.19 -5.01 13.69
C GLN A 229 -13.45 -5.84 12.42
N LEU A 230 -13.12 -7.14 12.42
CA LEU A 230 -13.37 -8.03 11.28
C LEU A 230 -14.86 -8.22 11.02
N GLU A 231 -15.67 -8.41 12.06
CA GLU A 231 -17.12 -8.54 11.96
C GLU A 231 -17.77 -7.26 11.43
N TYR A 232 -17.30 -6.10 11.90
CA TYR A 232 -17.73 -4.81 11.36
C TYR A 232 -17.37 -4.67 9.87
N THR A 233 -16.15 -5.08 9.47
CA THR A 233 -15.73 -5.06 8.07
C THR A 233 -16.62 -5.95 7.21
N ILE A 234 -16.91 -7.19 7.65
CA ILE A 234 -17.80 -8.11 6.94
C ILE A 234 -19.21 -7.53 6.80
N LEU A 235 -19.75 -6.95 7.87
CA LEU A 235 -21.07 -6.32 7.85
C LEU A 235 -21.13 -5.14 6.88
N THR A 236 -20.13 -4.28 6.89
CA THR A 236 -20.09 -3.11 5.99
C THR A 236 -19.85 -3.52 4.55
N ASP A 237 -19.04 -4.53 4.27
CA ASP A 237 -18.88 -5.12 2.93
C ASP A 237 -20.21 -5.65 2.40
N PHE A 238 -20.99 -6.32 3.25
CA PHE A 238 -22.34 -6.80 2.87
C PHE A 238 -23.27 -5.61 2.55
N ILE A 239 -23.32 -4.58 3.38
CA ILE A 239 -24.17 -3.39 3.17
C ILE A 239 -23.78 -2.66 1.87
N LEU A 240 -22.49 -2.54 1.59
CA LEU A 240 -21.94 -1.83 0.44
C LEU A 240 -21.87 -2.70 -0.83
N SER A 241 -22.23 -3.99 -0.73
CA SER A 241 -22.06 -4.99 -1.79
C SER A 241 -20.61 -5.06 -2.30
N ASN A 242 -19.65 -4.93 -1.40
CA ASN A 242 -18.23 -5.06 -1.71
C ASN A 242 -17.87 -6.54 -1.87
N THR A 243 -17.58 -6.97 -3.08
CA THR A 243 -17.20 -8.35 -3.42
C THR A 243 -15.69 -8.57 -3.59
N ASP A 244 -14.90 -7.52 -3.43
CA ASP A 244 -13.45 -7.54 -3.65
C ASP A 244 -12.65 -7.63 -2.33
N ARG A 245 -13.23 -8.20 -1.27
CA ARG A 245 -12.54 -8.37 0.00
C ARG A 245 -11.68 -9.64 -0.03
N HIS A 246 -10.40 -9.45 -0.23
CA HIS A 246 -9.39 -10.50 -0.13
C HIS A 246 -8.27 -10.07 0.85
N TYR A 247 -7.39 -10.98 1.25
CA TYR A 247 -6.39 -10.77 2.30
C TYR A 247 -5.36 -9.64 2.05
N ASN A 248 -5.23 -9.16 0.83
CA ASN A 248 -4.41 -7.98 0.53
C ASN A 248 -5.18 -6.66 0.66
N ASN A 249 -6.53 -6.70 0.82
CA ASN A 249 -7.37 -5.51 0.90
C ASN A 249 -7.74 -5.10 2.33
N PHE A 250 -7.20 -5.79 3.32
CA PHE A 250 -7.24 -5.38 4.72
C PHE A 250 -5.98 -5.86 5.44
N GLY A 251 -5.71 -5.33 6.59
CA GLY A 251 -4.51 -5.67 7.33
C GLY A 251 -4.43 -4.96 8.67
N PHE A 252 -3.21 -4.78 9.13
CA PHE A 252 -2.89 -4.30 10.46
C PHE A 252 -1.81 -3.23 10.39
N LEU A 253 -1.82 -2.30 11.33
CA LEU A 253 -0.69 -1.43 11.60
C LEU A 253 0.28 -2.17 12.53
N TYR A 254 1.54 -2.18 12.14
CA TYR A 254 2.62 -2.87 12.83
C TYR A 254 3.67 -1.85 13.29
N ASN A 255 4.15 -2.00 14.50
CA ASN A 255 5.29 -1.25 15.01
C ASN A 255 6.55 -2.11 14.87
N SER A 256 7.46 -1.72 13.99
CA SER A 256 8.68 -2.47 13.68
C SER A 256 9.68 -2.48 14.84
N GLU A 257 9.75 -1.41 15.64
CA GLU A 257 10.65 -1.37 16.80
C GLU A 257 10.22 -2.30 17.93
N LYS A 258 8.89 -2.45 18.13
CA LYS A 258 8.31 -3.29 19.17
C LYS A 258 7.98 -4.71 18.70
N HIS A 259 8.05 -4.95 17.39
CA HIS A 259 7.64 -6.21 16.76
C HIS A 259 6.20 -6.63 17.10
N THR A 260 5.29 -5.66 17.22
CA THR A 260 3.90 -5.90 17.60
C THR A 260 2.93 -5.23 16.63
N LEU A 261 1.75 -5.84 16.46
CA LEU A 261 0.62 -5.18 15.84
C LEU A 261 0.03 -4.14 16.82
N ILE A 262 -0.44 -3.03 16.28
CA ILE A 262 -1.00 -1.91 17.06
C ILE A 262 -2.53 -1.96 17.04
N LYS A 263 -3.09 -2.18 15.86
CA LYS A 263 -4.53 -2.29 15.59
C LYS A 263 -4.76 -2.78 14.16
N MET A 264 -6.00 -3.13 13.81
CA MET A 264 -6.35 -3.25 12.40
C MET A 264 -6.14 -1.91 11.68
N ALA A 265 -5.63 -1.98 10.45
CA ALA A 265 -5.50 -0.81 9.61
C ALA A 265 -6.89 -0.21 9.31
N PRO A 266 -6.99 1.12 9.21
CA PRO A 266 -8.26 1.80 9.03
C PRO A 266 -8.86 1.59 7.64
#